data_9217582f0daebec69362f246f72d9f64
#
_entry.id   9217582f0daebec69362f246f72d9f64
#
_cell.length_a   1.000
_cell.length_b   1.000
_cell.length_c   1.000
_cell.angle_alpha   90.00
_cell.angle_beta   90.00
_cell.angle_gamma   90.00
#
_symmetry.space_group_name_H-M   'P 1'
#
loop_
_entity.id
_entity.type
_entity.pdbx_description
1 polymer ?
#
loop_
_entity_poly.entity_id
_entity_poly.type
_entity_poly.pdbx_seq_one_letter_code
_entity_poly.pdbx_strand_id
1 'polypeptide(L)'
;SNTILTRSSDDEKISGLISRMNDGDVGALIMSGVNPVYSLANSKKFSEGIEKVEISICFSMKNDETALASKYVAAANHYLESWGDFELVSGEFSLAQPVIRTLFDTKQFQELLLTWSGNKISLHDYIKNFWRANILGLDSWNKALHDGIYYKTSSLGFAKRTNKFKHQDKTFRIVDTNSPNSFELNIYPKTGMGDGKHANNPWLQEFPDPLTRATWDNYLTISEFDARENGLYLEPSTFFNQSRNDADGGLNGKYAFCL
;
A
#
# COMPACT_ATOMS: atom_id res chain seq x y z
N SER A 1 22.96 -15.20 4.68
CA SER A 1 21.55 -14.88 4.52
C SER A 1 21.39 -14.08 3.23
N ASN A 2 20.40 -14.46 2.42
CA ASN A 2 20.12 -13.79 1.16
C ASN A 2 19.61 -12.36 1.42
N THR A 3 19.92 -11.44 0.51
CA THR A 3 19.44 -10.06 0.61
C THR A 3 17.97 -10.01 0.21
N ILE A 4 17.14 -9.44 1.07
CA ILE A 4 15.74 -9.20 0.77
C ILE A 4 15.64 -7.96 -0.14
N LEU A 5 14.93 -8.09 -1.26
CA LEU A 5 14.77 -7.05 -2.29
C LEU A 5 13.36 -6.45 -2.27
N THR A 6 12.82 -6.19 -1.08
CA THR A 6 11.52 -5.54 -0.96
C THR A 6 11.59 -4.07 -1.37
N ARG A 7 10.48 -3.55 -1.91
CA ARG A 7 10.36 -2.12 -2.21
C ARG A 7 10.43 -1.33 -0.91
N SER A 8 11.25 -0.29 -0.91
CA SER A 8 11.28 0.71 0.16
C SER A 8 10.53 1.97 -0.29
N SER A 9 9.77 2.56 0.61
CA SER A 9 9.25 3.92 0.43
C SER A 9 10.37 4.92 0.71
N ASP A 10 10.28 6.08 0.07
CA ASP A 10 11.20 7.20 0.27
C ASP A 10 10.37 8.49 0.32
N ASP A 11 10.03 8.90 1.53
CA ASP A 11 9.13 10.03 1.77
C ASP A 11 9.76 11.37 1.36
N GLU A 12 11.10 11.47 1.40
CA GLU A 12 11.81 12.66 0.93
C GLU A 12 11.67 12.82 -0.59
N LYS A 13 11.77 11.71 -1.33
CA LYS A 13 11.57 11.72 -2.79
C LYS A 13 10.14 12.03 -3.18
N ILE A 14 9.16 11.51 -2.43
CA ILE A 14 7.74 11.81 -2.67
C ILE A 14 7.49 13.30 -2.40
N SER A 15 7.99 13.84 -1.30
CA SER A 15 7.87 15.26 -0.98
C SER A 15 8.55 16.14 -2.03
N GLY A 16 9.73 15.75 -2.50
CA GLY A 16 10.44 16.42 -3.60
C GLY A 16 9.67 16.36 -4.93
N LEU A 17 9.02 15.22 -5.23
CA LEU A 17 8.16 15.09 -6.40
C LEU A 17 6.97 16.05 -6.33
N ILE A 18 6.28 16.12 -5.18
CA ILE A 18 5.15 17.02 -4.96
C ILE A 18 5.56 18.49 -5.20
N SER A 19 6.72 18.89 -4.68
CA SER A 19 7.24 20.25 -4.90
C SER A 19 7.46 20.51 -6.39
N ARG A 20 8.18 19.63 -7.09
CA ARG A 20 8.45 19.77 -8.52
C ARG A 20 7.17 19.79 -9.37
N MET A 21 6.16 18.99 -9.02
CA MET A 21 4.86 19.03 -9.69
C MET A 21 4.20 20.41 -9.53
N ASN A 22 4.25 20.97 -8.32
CA ASN A 22 3.67 22.28 -8.03
C ASN A 22 4.44 23.44 -8.67
N ASP A 23 5.74 23.26 -8.89
CA ASP A 23 6.62 24.22 -9.60
C ASP A 23 6.49 24.11 -11.12
N GLY A 24 5.79 23.09 -11.64
CA GLY A 24 5.61 22.87 -13.08
C GLY A 24 6.78 22.15 -13.76
N ASP A 25 7.68 21.55 -12.99
CA ASP A 25 8.88 20.87 -13.50
C ASP A 25 8.64 19.41 -13.91
N VAL A 26 7.39 18.94 -13.87
CA VAL A 26 7.02 17.58 -14.21
C VAL A 26 6.11 17.58 -15.44
N GLY A 27 6.63 17.19 -16.60
CA GLY A 27 5.85 17.11 -17.84
C GLY A 27 4.91 15.91 -17.88
N ALA A 28 5.32 14.75 -17.34
CA ALA A 28 4.50 13.55 -17.33
C ALA A 28 4.59 12.82 -15.98
N LEU A 29 3.45 12.34 -15.49
CA LEU A 29 3.33 11.53 -14.27
C LEU A 29 2.57 10.25 -14.62
N ILE A 30 3.19 9.11 -14.34
CA ILE A 30 2.58 7.78 -14.51
C ILE A 30 2.49 7.12 -13.14
N MET A 31 1.29 6.71 -12.76
CA MET A 31 1.00 6.07 -11.48
C MET A 31 0.39 4.70 -11.71
N SER A 32 0.85 3.69 -10.98
CA SER A 32 0.33 2.33 -11.10
C SER A 32 0.25 1.66 -9.74
N GLY A 33 -0.94 1.17 -9.37
CA GLY A 33 -1.20 0.44 -8.14
C GLY A 33 -1.03 1.28 -6.86
N VAL A 34 -1.17 2.60 -6.96
CA VAL A 34 -1.06 3.55 -5.85
C VAL A 34 -2.21 4.55 -5.87
N ASN A 35 -2.62 5.00 -4.69
CA ASN A 35 -3.66 6.03 -4.53
C ASN A 35 -3.15 7.17 -3.63
N PRO A 36 -2.20 7.99 -4.10
CA PRO A 36 -1.58 9.03 -3.29
C PRO A 36 -2.54 10.15 -2.86
N VAL A 37 -3.60 10.43 -3.63
CA VAL A 37 -4.62 11.42 -3.23
C VAL A 37 -5.36 10.97 -1.97
N TYR A 38 -5.51 9.66 -1.76
CA TYR A 38 -6.10 9.10 -0.55
C TYR A 38 -5.06 8.89 0.56
N SER A 39 -3.90 8.32 0.24
CA SER A 39 -2.98 7.76 1.23
C SER A 39 -1.93 8.73 1.77
N LEU A 40 -1.67 9.84 1.09
CA LEU A 40 -0.65 10.79 1.52
C LEU A 40 -1.21 11.81 2.52
N ALA A 41 -0.43 12.14 3.55
CA ALA A 41 -0.75 13.22 4.48
C ALA A 41 -0.89 14.59 3.76
N ASN A 42 -0.11 14.80 2.70
CA ASN A 42 -0.14 16.01 1.86
C ASN A 42 -0.99 15.83 0.58
N SER A 43 -2.07 15.04 0.66
CA SER A 43 -2.93 14.71 -0.48
C SER A 43 -3.42 15.92 -1.27
N LYS A 44 -3.78 17.00 -0.57
CA LYS A 44 -4.21 18.26 -1.21
C LYS A 44 -3.14 18.85 -2.11
N LYS A 45 -1.88 18.97 -1.62
CA LYS A 45 -0.76 19.47 -2.43
C LYS A 45 -0.43 18.55 -3.59
N PHE A 46 -0.62 17.25 -3.41
CA PHE A 46 -0.44 16.28 -4.47
C PHE A 46 -1.49 16.45 -5.57
N SER A 47 -2.77 16.64 -5.21
CA SER A 47 -3.85 16.91 -6.16
C SER A 47 -3.64 18.20 -6.94
N GLU A 48 -3.27 19.28 -6.26
CA GLU A 48 -2.91 20.57 -6.88
C GLU A 48 -1.73 20.42 -7.88
N GLY A 49 -0.78 19.54 -7.53
CA GLY A 49 0.35 19.20 -8.40
C GLY A 49 -0.06 18.41 -9.64
N ILE A 50 -0.97 17.42 -9.52
CA ILE A 50 -1.46 16.64 -10.67
C ILE A 50 -2.12 17.55 -11.73
N GLU A 51 -2.86 18.55 -11.31
CA GLU A 51 -3.53 19.49 -12.24
C GLU A 51 -2.53 20.25 -13.10
N LYS A 52 -1.33 20.55 -12.57
CA LYS A 52 -0.26 21.27 -13.27
C LYS A 52 0.56 20.40 -14.21
N VAL A 53 0.57 19.08 -13.99
CA VAL A 53 1.29 18.14 -14.85
C VAL A 53 0.61 18.06 -16.20
N GLU A 54 1.37 18.17 -17.30
CA GLU A 54 0.84 18.13 -18.66
C GLU A 54 0.16 16.80 -18.99
N ILE A 55 0.80 15.69 -18.65
CA ILE A 55 0.30 14.32 -18.86
C ILE A 55 0.29 13.58 -17.53
N SER A 56 -0.89 13.34 -16.97
CA SER A 56 -1.05 12.47 -15.79
C SER A 56 -1.86 11.23 -16.16
N ILE A 57 -1.28 10.05 -15.93
CA ILE A 57 -1.89 8.75 -16.25
C ILE A 57 -1.94 7.91 -14.99
N CYS A 58 -3.13 7.47 -14.60
CA CYS A 58 -3.35 6.56 -13.49
C CYS A 58 -3.77 5.18 -14.00
N PHE A 59 -3.01 4.16 -13.64
CA PHE A 59 -3.38 2.75 -13.84
C PHE A 59 -4.09 2.25 -12.60
N SER A 60 -5.38 2.10 -12.67
CA SER A 60 -6.18 1.63 -11.56
C SER A 60 -7.27 0.66 -12.01
N MET A 61 -7.63 -0.27 -11.14
CA MET A 61 -8.81 -1.15 -11.31
C MET A 61 -10.10 -0.47 -10.85
N LYS A 62 -9.99 0.69 -10.22
CA LYS A 62 -11.11 1.44 -9.64
C LYS A 62 -10.99 2.90 -10.05
N ASN A 63 -12.12 3.57 -10.12
CA ASN A 63 -12.14 5.02 -10.25
C ASN A 63 -11.99 5.66 -8.87
N ASP A 64 -10.79 5.50 -8.30
CA ASP A 64 -10.41 6.04 -7.00
C ASP A 64 -10.07 7.53 -7.06
N GLU A 65 -9.73 8.14 -5.93
CA GLU A 65 -9.46 9.56 -5.78
C GLU A 65 -8.32 10.02 -6.69
N THR A 66 -7.29 9.20 -6.85
CA THR A 66 -6.16 9.52 -7.73
C THR A 66 -6.53 9.38 -9.21
N ALA A 67 -7.32 8.37 -9.54
CA ALA A 67 -7.84 8.19 -10.90
C ALA A 67 -8.72 9.38 -11.30
N LEU A 68 -9.61 9.83 -10.40
CA LEU A 68 -10.46 11.00 -10.63
C LEU A 68 -9.68 12.31 -10.80
N ALA A 69 -8.54 12.45 -10.12
CA ALA A 69 -7.68 13.62 -10.24
C ALA A 69 -6.78 13.58 -11.49
N SER A 70 -6.63 12.44 -12.14
CA SER A 70 -5.74 12.24 -13.28
C SER A 70 -6.40 12.60 -14.59
N LYS A 71 -5.63 13.11 -15.56
CA LYS A 71 -6.14 13.44 -16.91
C LYS A 71 -6.52 12.20 -17.72
N TYR A 72 -5.81 11.11 -17.51
CA TYR A 72 -6.04 9.83 -18.19
C TYR A 72 -6.08 8.70 -17.18
N VAL A 73 -7.05 7.83 -17.34
CA VAL A 73 -7.18 6.60 -16.56
C VAL A 73 -7.06 5.42 -17.49
N ALA A 74 -6.11 4.55 -17.21
CA ALA A 74 -5.96 3.28 -17.90
C ALA A 74 -6.46 2.15 -17.00
N ALA A 75 -7.45 1.42 -17.48
CA ALA A 75 -8.02 0.30 -16.74
C ALA A 75 -7.00 -0.84 -16.62
N ALA A 76 -6.61 -1.16 -15.39
CA ALA A 76 -5.61 -2.16 -15.07
C ALA A 76 -6.24 -3.54 -14.91
N ASN A 77 -5.51 -4.57 -15.30
CA ASN A 77 -5.88 -5.96 -15.05
C ASN A 77 -5.83 -6.30 -13.56
N HIS A 78 -6.67 -7.23 -13.16
CA HIS A 78 -6.54 -7.88 -11.86
C HIS A 78 -5.31 -8.82 -11.85
N TYR A 79 -4.72 -9.08 -10.68
CA TYR A 79 -3.55 -9.95 -10.59
C TYR A 79 -3.83 -11.39 -11.07
N LEU A 80 -5.07 -11.88 -10.95
CA LEU A 80 -5.50 -13.19 -11.48
C LEU A 80 -5.54 -13.24 -13.01
N GLU A 81 -5.53 -12.10 -13.68
CA GLU A 81 -5.54 -11.94 -15.14
C GLU A 81 -4.15 -11.63 -15.70
N SER A 82 -3.15 -11.58 -14.81
CA SER A 82 -1.88 -10.95 -15.12
C SER A 82 -0.71 -11.92 -15.06
N TRP A 83 0.24 -11.74 -15.98
CA TRP A 83 1.58 -12.32 -15.87
C TRP A 83 2.45 -11.46 -14.95
N GLY A 84 3.32 -12.11 -14.18
CA GLY A 84 4.30 -11.42 -13.36
C GLY A 84 5.50 -12.28 -13.05
N ASP A 85 6.60 -11.62 -12.78
CA ASP A 85 7.80 -12.24 -12.25
C ASP A 85 8.35 -11.39 -11.11
N PHE A 86 8.94 -12.04 -10.12
CA PHE A 86 9.38 -11.39 -8.89
C PHE A 86 10.71 -11.96 -8.42
N GLU A 87 11.56 -11.11 -7.93
CA GLU A 87 12.75 -11.47 -7.15
C GLU A 87 12.63 -10.78 -5.79
N LEU A 88 11.98 -11.43 -4.83
CA LEU A 88 11.79 -10.88 -3.48
C LEU A 88 13.04 -11.05 -2.60
N VAL A 89 13.76 -12.12 -2.86
CA VAL A 89 15.03 -12.43 -2.21
C VAL A 89 16.05 -12.65 -3.30
N SER A 90 17.24 -12.10 -3.14
CA SER A 90 18.31 -12.22 -4.16
C SER A 90 18.58 -13.67 -4.55
N GLY A 91 18.40 -13.97 -5.82
CA GLY A 91 18.57 -15.31 -6.41
C GLY A 91 17.34 -16.22 -6.33
N GLU A 92 16.24 -15.77 -5.71
CA GLU A 92 14.96 -16.50 -5.66
C GLU A 92 13.95 -15.81 -6.57
N PHE A 93 13.62 -16.44 -7.68
CA PHE A 93 12.70 -15.93 -8.68
C PHE A 93 11.39 -16.67 -8.62
N SER A 94 10.28 -15.96 -8.74
CA SER A 94 8.95 -16.56 -8.80
C SER A 94 8.16 -16.04 -9.99
N LEU A 95 7.28 -16.88 -10.53
CA LEU A 95 6.41 -16.58 -11.64
C LEU A 95 4.95 -16.57 -11.18
N ALA A 96 4.21 -15.56 -11.60
CA ALA A 96 2.75 -15.52 -11.50
C ALA A 96 2.16 -15.70 -12.90
N GLN A 97 1.21 -16.62 -13.01
CA GLN A 97 0.48 -16.91 -14.25
C GLN A 97 -0.95 -16.41 -14.11
N PRO A 98 -1.57 -15.91 -15.20
CA PRO A 98 -2.99 -15.61 -15.17
C PRO A 98 -3.80 -16.88 -14.93
N VAL A 99 -4.69 -16.84 -13.97
CA VAL A 99 -5.61 -17.94 -13.62
C VAL A 99 -6.90 -17.85 -14.42
N ILE A 100 -7.29 -16.64 -14.79
CA ILE A 100 -8.48 -16.34 -15.59
C ILE A 100 -8.09 -15.46 -16.79
N ARG A 101 -8.94 -15.48 -17.81
CA ARG A 101 -8.84 -14.52 -18.91
C ARG A 101 -9.27 -13.14 -18.44
N THR A 102 -8.79 -12.10 -19.12
CA THR A 102 -9.27 -10.73 -18.89
C THR A 102 -10.79 -10.68 -19.04
N LEU A 103 -11.46 -10.14 -18.03
CA LEU A 103 -12.92 -10.00 -18.00
C LEU A 103 -13.39 -8.76 -18.75
N PHE A 104 -12.55 -7.74 -18.85
CA PHE A 104 -12.85 -6.46 -19.46
C PHE A 104 -11.75 -6.04 -20.42
N ASP A 105 -11.95 -5.00 -21.19
CA ASP A 105 -10.92 -4.40 -22.05
C ASP A 105 -9.88 -3.64 -21.22
N THR A 106 -9.08 -4.40 -20.49
CA THR A 106 -8.02 -3.93 -19.61
C THR A 106 -6.66 -4.36 -20.12
N LYS A 107 -5.60 -3.69 -19.69
CA LYS A 107 -4.22 -4.00 -20.03
C LYS A 107 -3.34 -4.00 -18.79
N GLN A 108 -2.34 -4.88 -18.78
CA GLN A 108 -1.30 -4.81 -17.78
C GLN A 108 -0.43 -3.57 -18.00
N PHE A 109 0.03 -2.98 -16.91
CA PHE A 109 0.92 -1.83 -16.95
C PHE A 109 2.17 -2.08 -17.81
N GLN A 110 2.79 -3.24 -17.64
CA GLN A 110 3.98 -3.63 -18.39
C GLN A 110 3.71 -3.81 -19.90
N GLU A 111 2.53 -4.30 -20.28
CA GLU A 111 2.14 -4.41 -21.70
C GLU A 111 2.01 -3.04 -22.36
N LEU A 112 1.48 -2.06 -21.63
CA LEU A 112 1.39 -0.70 -22.14
C LEU A 112 2.76 -0.05 -22.25
N LEU A 113 3.66 -0.29 -21.31
CA LEU A 113 5.04 0.18 -21.41
C LEU A 113 5.75 -0.44 -22.64
N LEU A 114 5.55 -1.73 -22.91
CA LEU A 114 6.08 -2.38 -24.10
C LEU A 114 5.51 -1.73 -25.37
N THR A 115 4.20 -1.51 -25.41
CA THR A 115 3.53 -0.86 -26.53
C THR A 115 4.06 0.56 -26.78
N TRP A 116 4.21 1.35 -25.72
CA TRP A 116 4.72 2.72 -25.84
C TRP A 116 6.20 2.78 -26.23
N SER A 117 6.97 1.75 -25.88
CA SER A 117 8.35 1.61 -26.37
C SER A 117 8.46 1.14 -27.82
N GLY A 118 7.33 0.93 -28.50
CA GLY A 118 7.28 0.41 -29.89
C GLY A 118 7.47 -1.11 -29.99
N ASN A 119 7.53 -1.80 -28.87
CA ASN A 119 7.68 -3.26 -28.85
C ASN A 119 6.29 -3.93 -28.93
N LYS A 120 6.11 -4.80 -29.92
CA LYS A 120 4.86 -5.51 -30.18
C LYS A 120 4.80 -6.93 -29.60
N ILE A 121 5.84 -7.33 -28.85
CA ILE A 121 5.89 -8.66 -28.21
C ILE A 121 4.87 -8.75 -27.06
N SER A 122 4.27 -9.92 -26.85
CA SER A 122 3.43 -10.14 -25.69
C SER A 122 4.24 -10.09 -24.39
N LEU A 123 3.61 -9.69 -23.28
CA LEU A 123 4.30 -9.69 -21.98
C LEU A 123 4.77 -11.10 -21.58
N HIS A 124 3.97 -12.13 -21.87
CA HIS A 124 4.39 -13.53 -21.67
C HIS A 124 5.71 -13.85 -22.39
N ASP A 125 5.78 -13.52 -23.68
CA ASP A 125 6.98 -13.81 -24.46
C ASP A 125 8.16 -12.93 -24.04
N TYR A 126 7.91 -11.70 -23.61
CA TYR A 126 8.92 -10.83 -23.06
C TYR A 126 9.54 -11.42 -21.78
N ILE A 127 8.71 -11.83 -20.81
CA ILE A 127 9.17 -12.47 -19.56
C ILE A 127 9.92 -13.78 -19.89
N LYS A 128 9.36 -14.62 -20.75
CA LYS A 128 9.96 -15.89 -21.15
C LYS A 128 11.36 -15.69 -21.78
N ASN A 129 11.49 -14.72 -22.68
CA ASN A 129 12.77 -14.41 -23.31
C ASN A 129 13.77 -13.86 -22.32
N PHE A 130 13.32 -12.97 -21.44
CA PHE A 130 14.15 -12.41 -20.37
C PHE A 130 14.67 -13.50 -19.42
N TRP A 131 13.80 -14.40 -18.99
CA TRP A 131 14.15 -15.51 -18.12
C TRP A 131 15.14 -16.46 -18.79
N ARG A 132 14.93 -16.81 -20.06
CA ARG A 132 15.87 -17.64 -20.81
C ARG A 132 17.25 -17.03 -20.96
N ALA A 133 17.30 -15.74 -21.20
CA ALA A 133 18.55 -15.04 -21.42
C ALA A 133 19.32 -14.77 -20.11
N ASN A 134 18.63 -14.51 -19.00
CA ASN A 134 19.26 -13.95 -17.81
C ASN A 134 19.17 -14.81 -16.54
N ILE A 135 18.19 -15.72 -16.47
CA ILE A 135 17.86 -16.44 -15.22
C ILE A 135 18.11 -17.94 -15.34
N LEU A 136 17.48 -18.59 -16.31
CA LEU A 136 17.40 -20.04 -16.41
C LEU A 136 18.72 -20.72 -16.81
N GLY A 137 19.60 -20.06 -17.54
CA GLY A 137 20.77 -20.71 -18.12
C GLY A 137 20.38 -21.85 -19.07
N LEU A 138 20.66 -23.10 -18.69
CA LEU A 138 20.28 -24.29 -19.45
C LEU A 138 18.96 -24.93 -19.02
N ASP A 139 18.34 -24.43 -17.97
CA ASP A 139 17.10 -25.00 -17.43
C ASP A 139 15.88 -24.68 -18.29
N SER A 140 14.86 -25.54 -18.19
CA SER A 140 13.65 -25.46 -18.99
C SER A 140 12.69 -24.39 -18.44
N TRP A 141 12.22 -23.50 -19.32
CA TRP A 141 11.12 -22.59 -19.02
C TRP A 141 9.87 -23.29 -18.50
N ASN A 142 9.50 -24.42 -19.13
CA ASN A 142 8.30 -25.15 -18.74
C ASN A 142 8.42 -25.72 -17.32
N LYS A 143 9.62 -26.13 -16.92
CA LYS A 143 9.87 -26.58 -15.55
C LYS A 143 9.75 -25.43 -14.57
N ALA A 144 10.40 -24.31 -14.83
CA ALA A 144 10.30 -23.12 -13.97
C ALA A 144 8.85 -22.65 -13.83
N LEU A 145 8.08 -22.69 -14.93
CA LEU A 145 6.67 -22.32 -14.93
C LEU A 145 5.80 -23.29 -14.12
N HIS A 146 6.08 -24.60 -14.21
CA HIS A 146 5.39 -25.62 -13.43
C HIS A 146 5.69 -25.50 -11.94
N ASP A 147 6.95 -25.28 -11.60
CA ASP A 147 7.40 -25.21 -10.21
C ASP A 147 7.02 -23.87 -9.56
N GLY A 148 6.82 -22.82 -10.36
CA GLY A 148 6.44 -21.47 -9.93
C GLY A 148 7.58 -20.70 -9.23
N ILE A 149 8.60 -21.39 -8.76
CA ILE A 149 9.77 -20.84 -8.08
C ILE A 149 11.04 -21.39 -8.72
N TYR A 150 12.04 -20.55 -8.89
CA TYR A 150 13.34 -20.89 -9.41
C TYR A 150 14.46 -20.29 -8.56
N TYR A 151 15.40 -21.14 -8.17
CA TYR A 151 16.58 -20.74 -7.42
C TYR A 151 17.79 -20.67 -8.34
N LYS A 152 18.23 -19.46 -8.65
CA LYS A 152 19.45 -19.28 -9.42
C LYS A 152 20.65 -19.56 -8.51
N THR A 153 21.32 -20.67 -8.74
CA THR A 153 22.61 -20.95 -8.09
C THR A 153 23.63 -19.97 -8.63
N SER A 154 23.68 -18.79 -8.08
CA SER A 154 24.70 -17.83 -8.44
C SER A 154 25.99 -18.18 -7.70
N SER A 155 27.01 -18.49 -8.46
CA SER A 155 28.41 -18.40 -8.02
C SER A 155 28.87 -16.94 -7.83
N LEU A 156 27.95 -16.02 -7.74
CA LEU A 156 28.24 -14.63 -7.41
C LEU A 156 28.67 -14.59 -5.94
N GLY A 157 29.98 -14.50 -5.76
CA GLY A 157 30.56 -14.21 -4.48
C GLY A 157 29.77 -13.06 -3.86
N PHE A 158 29.28 -13.29 -2.65
CA PHE A 158 28.54 -12.31 -1.88
C PHE A 158 29.32 -11.01 -1.88
N ALA A 159 28.91 -10.06 -2.71
CA ALA A 159 29.34 -8.68 -2.48
C ALA A 159 28.84 -8.36 -1.07
N LYS A 160 29.75 -8.39 -0.12
CA LYS A 160 29.53 -7.98 1.25
C LYS A 160 29.12 -6.51 1.16
N ARG A 161 27.82 -6.27 0.98
CA ARG A 161 27.27 -4.94 1.08
C ARG A 161 27.43 -4.56 2.55
N THR A 162 28.57 -4.02 2.87
CA THR A 162 28.75 -3.29 4.10
C THR A 162 27.88 -2.04 3.97
N ASN A 163 26.59 -2.20 4.16
CA ASN A 163 25.75 -1.08 4.50
C ASN A 163 26.31 -0.55 5.81
N LYS A 164 27.26 0.35 5.71
CA LYS A 164 27.52 1.25 6.82
C LYS A 164 26.23 2.02 6.98
N PHE A 165 25.39 1.57 7.89
CA PHE A 165 24.32 2.38 8.44
C PHE A 165 25.01 3.66 8.92
N LYS A 166 24.95 4.70 8.11
CA LYS A 166 25.19 6.04 8.62
C LYS A 166 23.98 6.33 9.49
N HIS A 167 24.12 6.06 10.78
CA HIS A 167 23.25 6.63 11.78
C HIS A 167 23.37 8.15 11.56
N GLN A 168 22.43 8.72 10.85
CA GLN A 168 22.20 10.14 10.96
C GLN A 168 21.57 10.28 12.34
N ASP A 169 22.30 10.85 13.26
CA ASP A 169 21.78 11.37 14.51
C ASP A 169 20.80 12.52 14.16
N LYS A 170 19.66 12.14 13.56
CA LYS A 170 18.49 13.00 13.60
C LYS A 170 18.04 12.95 15.05
N THR A 171 18.54 13.88 15.82
CA THR A 171 17.98 14.18 17.12
C THR A 171 16.51 14.47 16.90
N PHE A 172 15.68 13.46 17.10
CA PHE A 172 14.25 13.70 17.27
C PHE A 172 14.16 14.63 18.48
N ARG A 173 13.87 15.90 18.25
CA ARG A 173 13.41 16.74 19.32
C ARG A 173 12.07 16.13 19.74
N ILE A 174 12.11 15.33 20.80
CA ILE A 174 10.92 15.06 21.58
C ILE A 174 10.52 16.45 22.05
N VAL A 175 9.50 17.01 21.42
CA VAL A 175 8.85 18.22 21.91
C VAL A 175 8.17 17.75 23.19
N ASP A 176 8.81 18.02 24.30
CA ASP A 176 8.24 17.76 25.63
C ASP A 176 7.06 18.72 25.80
N THR A 177 5.91 18.32 25.31
CA THR A 177 4.65 19.01 25.51
C THR A 177 4.05 18.55 26.82
N ASN A 178 4.82 18.61 27.90
CA ASN A 178 4.30 18.44 29.26
C ASN A 178 3.38 19.61 29.64
N SER A 179 2.32 19.78 28.87
CA SER A 179 1.18 20.55 29.29
C SER A 179 0.37 19.66 30.23
N PRO A 180 0.11 20.04 31.47
CA PRO A 180 -0.54 19.21 32.48
C PRO A 180 -1.96 18.73 32.09
N ASN A 181 -2.50 19.20 30.96
CA ASN A 181 -3.83 18.84 30.44
C ASN A 181 -3.78 18.39 28.97
N SER A 182 -2.66 17.89 28.47
CA SER A 182 -2.55 17.40 27.10
C SER A 182 -2.63 15.87 27.03
N PHE A 183 -3.38 15.37 26.04
CA PHE A 183 -3.39 13.95 25.70
C PHE A 183 -2.24 13.62 24.74
N GLU A 184 -1.63 12.47 24.92
CA GLU A 184 -0.75 11.90 23.93
C GLU A 184 -1.59 11.11 22.90
N LEU A 185 -1.54 11.52 21.62
CA LEU A 185 -2.27 10.87 20.55
C LEU A 185 -1.41 9.79 19.91
N ASN A 186 -1.86 8.54 20.00
CA ASN A 186 -1.27 7.41 19.29
C ASN A 186 -2.19 6.99 18.14
N ILE A 187 -1.71 7.11 16.89
CA ILE A 187 -2.47 6.76 15.70
C ILE A 187 -1.94 5.44 15.14
N TYR A 188 -2.82 4.48 14.95
CA TYR A 188 -2.46 3.18 14.38
C TYR A 188 -3.56 2.67 13.44
N PRO A 189 -3.21 1.89 12.38
CA PRO A 189 -4.20 1.31 11.50
C PRO A 189 -4.92 0.13 12.17
N LYS A 190 -6.22 -0.01 11.91
CA LYS A 190 -6.96 -1.23 12.27
C LYS A 190 -6.34 -2.43 11.57
N THR A 191 -6.25 -3.57 12.26
CA THR A 191 -5.68 -4.81 11.71
C THR A 191 -6.40 -5.27 10.43
N GLY A 192 -7.72 -5.16 10.38
CA GLY A 192 -8.52 -5.57 9.21
C GLY A 192 -8.44 -4.62 8.03
N MET A 193 -8.15 -3.32 8.27
CA MET A 193 -8.16 -2.28 7.25
C MET A 193 -6.74 -1.91 6.76
N GLY A 194 -5.72 -2.15 7.59
CA GLY A 194 -4.34 -1.82 7.26
C GLY A 194 -4.16 -0.37 6.81
N ASP A 195 -3.64 -0.18 5.62
CA ASP A 195 -3.40 1.14 4.99
C ASP A 195 -4.66 1.77 4.36
N GLY A 196 -5.82 1.16 4.49
CA GLY A 196 -7.07 1.63 3.91
C GLY A 196 -7.26 1.35 2.41
N LYS A 197 -6.34 0.63 1.77
CA LYS A 197 -6.44 0.28 0.34
C LYS A 197 -7.75 -0.42 -0.03
N HIS A 198 -8.35 -1.13 0.93
CA HIS A 198 -9.62 -1.83 0.79
C HIS A 198 -10.75 -1.19 1.60
N ALA A 199 -10.66 0.11 1.91
CA ALA A 199 -11.67 0.83 2.71
C ALA A 199 -13.08 0.75 2.13
N ASN A 200 -13.22 0.61 0.80
CA ASN A 200 -14.51 0.48 0.13
C ASN A 200 -15.10 -0.95 0.18
N ASN A 201 -14.45 -1.89 0.85
CA ASN A 201 -14.98 -3.23 1.02
C ASN A 201 -15.86 -3.30 2.28
N PRO A 202 -17.20 -3.41 2.14
CA PRO A 202 -18.13 -3.40 3.27
C PRO A 202 -17.88 -4.57 4.23
N TRP A 203 -17.50 -5.73 3.73
CA TRP A 203 -17.21 -6.88 4.60
C TRP A 203 -16.01 -6.66 5.50
N LEU A 204 -14.98 -5.94 5.01
CA LEU A 204 -13.86 -5.55 5.86
C LEU A 204 -14.26 -4.46 6.88
N GLN A 205 -15.19 -3.58 6.51
CA GLN A 205 -15.73 -2.58 7.43
C GLN A 205 -16.57 -3.22 8.53
N GLU A 206 -17.30 -4.29 8.23
CA GLU A 206 -18.07 -5.07 9.20
C GLU A 206 -17.18 -5.96 10.07
N PHE A 207 -15.94 -6.23 9.66
CA PHE A 207 -15.03 -7.09 10.41
C PHE A 207 -14.59 -6.38 11.70
N PRO A 208 -14.90 -6.95 12.88
CA PRO A 208 -14.61 -6.30 14.15
C PRO A 208 -13.11 -6.25 14.43
N ASP A 209 -12.65 -5.14 14.97
CA ASP A 209 -11.30 -5.04 15.49
C ASP A 209 -11.08 -6.08 16.62
N PRO A 210 -9.98 -6.81 16.62
CA PRO A 210 -9.75 -7.88 17.58
C PRO A 210 -9.66 -7.42 19.05
N LEU A 211 -9.30 -6.16 19.28
CA LEU A 211 -9.16 -5.60 20.64
C LEU A 211 -10.41 -4.85 21.10
N THR A 212 -10.87 -3.90 20.29
CA THR A 212 -11.99 -3.02 20.64
C THR A 212 -13.35 -3.59 20.26
N ARG A 213 -13.37 -4.55 19.32
CA ARG A 213 -14.57 -5.12 18.68
C ARG A 213 -15.42 -4.08 17.96
N ALA A 214 -14.88 -2.88 17.73
CA ALA A 214 -15.55 -1.85 16.95
C ALA A 214 -15.49 -2.19 15.45
N THR A 215 -16.62 -1.99 14.79
CA THR A 215 -16.77 -2.13 13.33
C THR A 215 -16.98 -0.75 12.72
N TRP A 216 -16.82 -0.65 11.40
CA TRP A 216 -17.00 0.58 10.63
C TRP A 216 -16.13 1.74 11.12
N ASP A 217 -16.09 2.80 10.37
CA ASP A 217 -15.51 4.12 10.63
C ASP A 217 -14.20 4.20 11.45
N ASN A 218 -13.70 5.37 11.65
CA ASN A 218 -12.61 5.66 12.57
C ASN A 218 -13.17 5.88 13.97
N TYR A 219 -12.41 5.47 15.00
CA TYR A 219 -12.81 5.64 16.38
C TYR A 219 -11.63 6.05 17.25
N LEU A 220 -11.94 6.72 18.34
CA LEU A 220 -10.99 7.09 19.39
C LEU A 220 -11.19 6.17 20.59
N THR A 221 -10.10 5.61 21.13
CA THR A 221 -10.11 4.91 22.42
C THR A 221 -9.54 5.81 23.49
N ILE A 222 -10.30 5.98 24.58
CA ILE A 222 -9.93 6.82 25.71
C ILE A 222 -10.28 6.08 27.00
N SER A 223 -9.58 6.39 28.11
CA SER A 223 -9.94 5.82 29.41
C SER A 223 -11.29 6.38 29.89
N GLU A 224 -12.03 5.57 30.66
CA GLU A 224 -13.31 6.02 31.24
C GLU A 224 -13.14 7.24 32.12
N PHE A 225 -12.05 7.29 32.88
CA PHE A 225 -11.73 8.39 33.77
C PHE A 225 -11.54 9.69 32.98
N ASP A 226 -10.70 9.65 31.97
CA ASP A 226 -10.42 10.82 31.12
C ASP A 226 -11.66 11.28 30.34
N ALA A 227 -12.48 10.31 29.88
CA ALA A 227 -13.73 10.61 29.18
C ALA A 227 -14.70 11.37 30.10
N ARG A 228 -14.81 10.97 31.35
CA ARG A 228 -15.65 11.64 32.36
C ARG A 228 -15.15 13.05 32.67
N GLU A 229 -13.84 13.20 32.92
CA GLU A 229 -13.26 14.51 33.23
C GLU A 229 -13.40 15.52 32.09
N ASN A 230 -13.38 15.05 30.85
CA ASN A 230 -13.49 15.92 29.68
C ASN A 230 -14.92 16.05 29.15
N GLY A 231 -15.93 15.54 29.87
CA GLY A 231 -17.33 15.64 29.45
C GLY A 231 -17.68 14.82 28.23
N LEU A 232 -16.83 13.89 27.84
CA LEU A 232 -17.03 12.95 26.71
C LEU A 232 -17.76 11.66 27.13
N TYR A 233 -18.03 11.51 28.43
CA TYR A 233 -18.73 10.36 28.95
C TYR A 233 -20.22 10.47 28.65
N LEU A 234 -20.71 9.58 27.84
CA LEU A 234 -22.14 9.36 27.66
C LEU A 234 -22.57 8.27 28.65
N GLU A 235 -23.48 8.60 29.57
CA GLU A 235 -24.13 7.58 30.39
C GLU A 235 -24.65 6.48 29.45
N PRO A 236 -24.45 5.20 29.81
CA PRO A 236 -24.97 4.11 28.98
C PRO A 236 -26.48 4.31 28.84
N SER A 237 -26.89 4.80 27.69
CA SER A 237 -28.30 4.85 27.37
C SER A 237 -28.82 3.41 27.41
N THR A 238 -30.12 3.27 27.68
CA THR A 238 -30.83 1.97 27.74
C THR A 238 -30.55 1.05 26.54
N PHE A 239 -30.05 1.59 25.44
CA PHE A 239 -29.58 0.85 24.27
C PHE A 239 -28.37 -0.06 24.57
N PHE A 240 -27.44 0.37 25.39
CA PHE A 240 -26.26 -0.44 25.77
C PHE A 240 -26.53 -1.42 26.90
N ASN A 241 -27.66 -1.30 27.60
CA ASN A 241 -28.03 -2.25 28.64
C ASN A 241 -28.47 -3.62 28.08
N GLN A 242 -28.83 -3.71 26.81
CA GLN A 242 -29.16 -5.00 26.18
C GLN A 242 -27.92 -5.85 25.84
N SER A 243 -26.79 -5.25 25.57
CA SER A 243 -25.54 -6.00 25.34
C SER A 243 -24.79 -6.37 26.62
N ARG A 244 -25.26 -5.93 27.77
CA ARG A 244 -24.66 -6.25 29.07
C ARG A 244 -24.89 -7.69 29.54
N ASN A 245 -25.78 -8.42 28.90
CA ASN A 245 -26.06 -9.82 29.23
C ASN A 245 -25.13 -10.81 28.55
N ASP A 246 -24.23 -10.35 27.68
CA ASP A 246 -23.15 -11.18 27.19
C ASP A 246 -22.11 -11.30 28.29
N ALA A 247 -22.14 -12.45 28.95
CA ALA A 247 -21.43 -12.76 30.19
C ALA A 247 -19.91 -12.61 30.14
N ASP A 248 -19.33 -12.33 28.97
CA ASP A 248 -17.88 -12.29 28.77
C ASP A 248 -17.34 -10.92 28.35
N GLY A 249 -18.18 -9.91 28.30
CA GLY A 249 -17.79 -8.68 27.67
C GLY A 249 -17.59 -7.49 28.54
N GLY A 250 -17.15 -7.65 29.74
CA GLY A 250 -16.78 -6.49 30.54
C GLY A 250 -15.85 -5.57 29.74
N LEU A 251 -16.42 -4.54 29.12
CA LEU A 251 -15.68 -3.37 28.65
C LEU A 251 -15.10 -2.66 29.88
N ASN A 252 -14.18 -3.35 30.54
CA ASN A 252 -13.45 -2.78 31.64
C ASN A 252 -12.60 -1.63 31.12
N GLY A 253 -13.16 -0.43 31.12
CA GLY A 253 -12.44 0.83 31.06
C GLY A 253 -12.00 1.29 29.66
N LYS A 254 -12.62 0.84 28.56
CA LYS A 254 -12.31 1.38 27.24
C LYS A 254 -13.60 1.69 26.47
N TYR A 255 -13.78 2.95 26.14
CA TYR A 255 -14.86 3.42 25.26
C TYR A 255 -14.29 3.70 23.88
N ALA A 256 -14.98 3.23 22.86
CA ALA A 256 -14.69 3.60 21.48
C ALA A 256 -15.73 4.65 21.04
N PHE A 257 -15.28 5.81 20.60
CA PHE A 257 -16.11 6.83 20.01
C PHE A 257 -15.87 6.84 18.49
N CYS A 258 -16.93 6.78 17.71
CA CYS A 258 -16.87 7.06 16.28
C CYS A 258 -16.85 8.57 16.06
N LEU A 259 -15.91 9.05 15.26
CA LEU A 259 -15.80 10.44 14.82
C LEU A 259 -16.48 10.60 13.46
#